data_8bcae2731fbc7804a782ef17c0536ea3
#
_entry.id   8bcae2731fbc7804a782ef17c0536ea3
#
_cell.length_a   1.000
_cell.length_b   1.000
_cell.length_c   1.000
_cell.angle_alpha   90.00
_cell.angle_beta   90.00
_cell.angle_gamma   90.00
#
_symmetry.space_group_name_H-M   'P 1'
#
loop_
_entity.id
_entity.type
_entity.pdbx_description
1 polymer ?
#
loop_
_entity_poly.entity_id
_entity_poly.type
_entity_poly.pdbx_seq_one_letter_code
_entity_poly.pdbx_strand_id
1 'polypeptide(L)'
;MANLNQPPSKSTPNLLHSLNAFTDETKLIVNTIVELNSNTINKYELITETGHLKLDRVGYSSLAYPFAYGCIPRTWDEDGDPLDIEIVSVTEPLIPGSIVEARITVSYTHLTLPTSTLV
;
A
#
# COMPACT_ATOMS: atom_id res chain seq x y z
N MET A 1 4.80 32.46 6.57
CA MET A 1 5.11 31.40 7.53
C MET A 1 3.82 30.78 8.03
N ALA A 2 3.77 29.47 8.10
CA ALA A 2 2.58 28.80 8.58
C ALA A 2 2.35 29.09 10.06
N ASN A 3 1.09 29.26 10.45
CA ASN A 3 0.73 29.43 11.85
C ASN A 3 0.66 28.05 12.50
N LEU A 4 1.61 27.76 13.38
CA LEU A 4 1.73 26.45 14.03
C LEU A 4 0.59 26.14 15.00
N ASN A 5 -0.23 27.13 15.35
CA ASN A 5 -1.37 26.95 16.25
C ASN A 5 -2.65 26.56 15.50
N GLN A 6 -2.63 26.55 14.18
CA GLN A 6 -3.78 26.15 13.40
C GLN A 6 -3.64 24.70 12.91
N PRO A 7 -4.74 23.96 12.89
CA PRO A 7 -4.69 22.61 12.35
C PRO A 7 -4.36 22.62 10.87
N PRO A 8 -3.77 21.54 10.33
CA PRO A 8 -3.53 21.41 8.92
C PRO A 8 -4.81 21.55 8.12
N SER A 9 -4.69 22.09 6.90
CA SER A 9 -5.80 22.17 5.98
C SER A 9 -6.30 20.77 5.62
N LYS A 10 -7.63 20.62 5.45
CA LYS A 10 -8.21 19.38 4.95
C LYS A 10 -7.79 19.08 3.52
N SER A 11 -7.23 20.04 2.80
CA SER A 11 -6.72 19.84 1.47
C SER A 11 -5.29 19.29 1.44
N THR A 12 -4.71 18.96 2.61
CA THR A 12 -3.39 18.34 2.68
C THR A 12 -3.40 17.04 1.86
N PRO A 13 -2.44 16.86 0.94
CA PRO A 13 -2.44 15.69 0.07
C PRO A 13 -2.40 14.37 0.85
N ASN A 14 -3.24 13.45 0.39
CA ASN A 14 -3.28 12.08 0.86
C ASN A 14 -2.83 11.21 -0.31
N LEU A 15 -1.77 10.43 -0.14
CA LEU A 15 -1.19 9.64 -1.22
C LEU A 15 -2.21 8.69 -1.88
N LEU A 16 -3.15 8.17 -1.10
CA LEU A 16 -4.19 7.29 -1.65
C LEU A 16 -5.09 8.00 -2.67
N HIS A 17 -5.18 9.31 -2.59
CA HIS A 17 -6.04 10.11 -3.46
C HIS A 17 -5.29 10.97 -4.47
N SER A 18 -4.03 11.28 -4.19
CA SER A 18 -3.25 12.21 -5.01
C SER A 18 -2.22 11.54 -5.91
N LEU A 19 -1.75 10.35 -5.55
CA LEU A 19 -0.76 9.63 -6.34
C LEU A 19 -1.45 8.80 -7.42
N ASN A 20 -0.98 8.89 -8.66
CA ASN A 20 -1.52 8.10 -9.75
C ASN A 20 -1.26 6.61 -9.54
N ALA A 21 -2.21 5.76 -9.95
CA ALA A 21 -2.04 4.33 -9.89
C ALA A 21 -0.94 3.86 -10.84
N PHE A 22 -0.99 4.31 -12.09
CA PHE A 22 0.01 3.92 -13.10
C PHE A 22 1.06 5.00 -13.28
N THR A 23 2.32 4.58 -13.37
CA THR A 23 3.40 5.42 -13.90
C THR A 23 3.60 5.15 -15.39
N ASP A 24 3.28 3.94 -15.85
CA ASP A 24 3.32 3.58 -17.26
C ASP A 24 2.29 2.48 -17.51
N GLU A 25 1.13 2.84 -18.07
CA GLU A 25 0.07 1.88 -18.35
C GLU A 25 0.47 0.84 -19.38
N THR A 26 1.27 1.23 -20.38
CA THR A 26 1.64 0.31 -21.44
C THR A 26 2.56 -0.79 -20.96
N LYS A 27 3.37 -0.52 -19.96
CA LYS A 27 4.26 -1.49 -19.34
C LYS A 27 3.69 -2.09 -18.05
N LEU A 28 2.49 -1.69 -17.67
CA LEU A 28 1.84 -2.11 -16.43
C LEU A 28 2.70 -1.81 -15.19
N ILE A 29 3.31 -0.64 -15.16
CA ILE A 29 4.08 -0.18 -14.00
C ILE A 29 3.17 0.69 -13.15
N VAL A 30 3.02 0.32 -11.89
CA VAL A 30 2.15 1.00 -10.93
C VAL A 30 2.97 1.58 -9.79
N ASN A 31 2.43 2.63 -9.17
CA ASN A 31 2.91 3.08 -7.89
C ASN A 31 2.35 2.16 -6.80
N THR A 32 3.18 1.82 -5.85
CA THR A 32 2.76 1.06 -4.69
C THR A 32 3.16 1.83 -3.44
N ILE A 33 2.33 1.76 -2.41
CA ILE A 33 2.67 2.32 -1.10
C ILE A 33 2.92 1.15 -0.17
N VAL A 34 4.12 1.06 0.36
CA VAL A 34 4.52 -0.06 1.20
C VAL A 34 3.84 0.02 2.56
N GLU A 35 3.21 -1.07 2.96
CA GLU A 35 2.60 -1.19 4.29
C GLU A 35 3.41 -2.12 5.20
N LEU A 36 3.90 -3.22 4.65
CA LEU A 36 4.59 -4.26 5.40
C LEU A 36 5.83 -4.73 4.67
N ASN A 37 6.81 -5.18 5.44
CA ASN A 37 7.98 -5.88 4.92
C ASN A 37 7.82 -7.39 5.04
N SER A 38 8.63 -8.12 4.29
CA SER A 38 8.77 -9.55 4.53
C SER A 38 9.34 -9.80 5.92
N ASN A 39 8.98 -10.94 6.49
CA ASN A 39 9.43 -11.39 7.81
C ASN A 39 8.98 -10.51 8.98
N THR A 40 7.98 -9.67 8.79
CA THR A 40 7.34 -8.95 9.88
C THR A 40 6.08 -9.69 10.33
N ILE A 41 5.82 -9.66 11.62
CA ILE A 41 4.61 -10.24 12.19
C ILE A 41 3.60 -9.18 12.63
N ASN A 42 4.02 -7.93 12.67
CA ASN A 42 3.12 -6.81 12.93
C ASN A 42 2.43 -6.41 11.63
N LYS A 43 1.12 -6.16 11.72
CA LYS A 43 0.35 -5.73 10.56
C LYS A 43 0.10 -4.23 10.63
N TYR A 44 0.52 -3.53 9.59
CA TYR A 44 0.23 -2.11 9.39
C TYR A 44 -0.73 -1.93 8.22
N GLU A 45 -1.59 -0.96 8.30
CA GLU A 45 -2.51 -0.61 7.23
C GLU A 45 -2.54 0.91 7.02
N LEU A 46 -2.75 1.31 5.78
CA LEU A 46 -3.01 2.70 5.46
C LEU A 46 -4.43 3.06 5.83
N ILE A 47 -4.58 4.17 6.55
CA ILE A 47 -5.89 4.73 6.85
C ILE A 47 -6.35 5.51 5.61
N THR A 48 -7.49 5.15 5.05
CA THR A 48 -7.97 5.74 3.79
C THR A 48 -8.25 7.24 3.92
N GLU A 49 -8.69 7.70 5.08
CA GLU A 49 -9.03 9.10 5.30
C GLU A 49 -7.81 10.00 5.38
N THR A 50 -6.70 9.48 5.85
CA THR A 50 -5.51 10.31 6.11
C THR A 50 -4.30 9.93 5.27
N GLY A 51 -4.22 8.70 4.78
CA GLY A 51 -3.05 8.18 4.08
C GLY A 51 -1.89 7.84 4.99
N HIS A 52 -2.09 7.81 6.31
CA HIS A 52 -1.07 7.43 7.26
C HIS A 52 -1.14 5.94 7.58
N LEU A 53 0.01 5.38 7.95
CA LEU A 53 0.09 4.01 8.43
C LEU A 53 -0.34 3.92 9.89
N LYS A 54 -1.10 2.89 10.18
CA LYS A 54 -1.52 2.57 11.55
C LYS A 54 -1.17 1.12 11.85
N LEU A 55 -0.68 0.88 13.05
CA LEU A 55 -0.49 -0.48 13.53
C LEU A 55 -1.86 -1.12 13.78
N ASP A 56 -2.19 -2.14 12.99
CA ASP A 56 -3.48 -2.82 13.09
C ASP A 56 -3.43 -3.99 14.07
N ARG A 57 -2.40 -4.81 13.96
CA ARG A 57 -2.24 -6.00 14.82
C ARG A 57 -0.79 -6.21 15.21
N VAL A 58 -0.60 -6.66 16.45
CA VAL A 58 0.71 -7.02 16.97
C VAL A 58 0.81 -8.53 17.09
N GLY A 59 1.73 -9.13 16.33
CA GLY A 59 2.23 -10.47 16.57
C GLY A 59 1.23 -11.60 16.81
N TYR A 60 0.06 -11.58 16.17
CA TYR A 60 -0.93 -12.64 16.39
C TYR A 60 -0.57 -13.98 15.76
N SER A 61 0.27 -13.95 14.74
CA SER A 61 0.63 -15.15 14.01
C SER A 61 2.09 -15.46 14.24
N SER A 62 2.41 -16.73 14.40
CA SER A 62 3.80 -17.18 14.37
C SER A 62 4.38 -17.17 12.96
N LEU A 63 3.54 -16.94 11.95
CA LEU A 63 3.98 -16.91 10.56
C LEU A 63 4.21 -15.46 10.13
N ALA A 64 5.43 -15.17 9.74
CA ALA A 64 5.78 -13.89 9.16
C ALA A 64 5.28 -13.81 7.71
N TYR A 65 5.05 -12.59 7.22
CA TYR A 65 4.69 -12.38 5.82
C TYR A 65 5.88 -12.74 4.92
N PRO A 66 5.67 -13.55 3.87
CA PRO A 66 6.77 -13.99 3.01
C PRO A 66 7.28 -12.90 2.06
N PHE A 67 6.47 -11.90 1.76
CA PHE A 67 6.81 -10.82 0.84
C PHE A 67 6.48 -9.48 1.45
N ALA A 68 7.08 -8.42 0.90
CA ALA A 68 6.64 -7.08 1.19
C ALA A 68 5.23 -6.89 0.66
N TYR A 69 4.45 -6.05 1.31
CA TYR A 69 3.03 -5.90 1.03
C TYR A 69 2.65 -4.42 1.07
N GLY A 70 1.71 -4.05 0.24
CA GLY A 70 1.24 -2.68 0.20
C GLY A 70 -0.05 -2.54 -0.57
N CYS A 71 -0.29 -1.33 -1.06
CA CYS A 71 -1.48 -1.04 -1.83
C CYS A 71 -1.15 -0.17 -3.04
N ILE A 72 -2.07 -0.16 -4.00
CA ILE A 72 -2.00 0.69 -5.18
C ILE A 72 -2.92 1.89 -4.93
N PRO A 73 -2.41 3.13 -5.00
CA PRO A 73 -3.24 4.31 -4.76
C PRO A 73 -4.29 4.50 -5.86
N ARG A 74 -5.36 5.19 -5.53
CA ARG A 74 -6.48 5.51 -6.43
C ARG A 74 -7.11 4.28 -7.08
N THR A 75 -7.07 3.16 -6.40
CA THR A 75 -7.75 1.93 -6.76
C THR A 75 -8.62 1.51 -5.59
N TRP A 76 -9.73 0.87 -5.88
CA TRP A 76 -10.68 0.47 -4.85
C TRP A 76 -11.21 -0.91 -5.17
N ASP A 77 -11.20 -1.79 -4.19
CA ASP A 77 -11.85 -3.08 -4.33
C ASP A 77 -13.33 -2.97 -3.90
N GLU A 78 -14.02 -4.10 -3.89
CA GLU A 78 -15.45 -4.12 -3.55
C GLU A 78 -15.72 -3.70 -2.10
N ASP A 79 -14.74 -3.85 -1.22
CA ASP A 79 -14.86 -3.47 0.20
C ASP A 79 -14.58 -1.97 0.41
N GLY A 80 -14.22 -1.24 -0.63
CA GLY A 80 -13.88 0.16 -0.52
C GLY A 80 -12.45 0.43 -0.07
N ASP A 81 -11.63 -0.59 -0.04
CA ASP A 81 -10.21 -0.48 0.28
C ASP A 81 -9.36 -0.42 -0.99
N PRO A 82 -8.17 0.21 -0.95
CA PRO A 82 -7.25 0.17 -2.08
C PRO A 82 -6.86 -1.27 -2.42
N LEU A 83 -6.56 -1.52 -3.69
CA LEU A 83 -6.11 -2.85 -4.11
C LEU A 83 -4.82 -3.22 -3.42
N ASP A 84 -4.79 -4.42 -2.87
CA ASP A 84 -3.60 -4.97 -2.24
C ASP A 84 -2.59 -5.44 -3.28
N ILE A 85 -1.32 -5.38 -2.92
CA ILE A 85 -0.24 -5.80 -3.79
C ILE A 85 0.87 -6.47 -2.97
N GLU A 86 1.37 -7.59 -3.47
CA GLU A 86 2.57 -8.23 -2.94
C GLU A 86 3.76 -7.81 -3.79
N ILE A 87 4.80 -7.31 -3.14
CA ILE A 87 6.01 -6.84 -3.81
C ILE A 87 7.07 -7.92 -3.68
N VAL A 88 7.38 -8.55 -4.79
CA VAL A 88 8.33 -9.65 -4.84
C VAL A 88 9.68 -9.20 -5.38
N SER A 89 10.68 -10.06 -5.33
CA SER A 89 12.03 -9.78 -5.84
C SER A 89 12.75 -8.66 -5.11
N VAL A 90 12.42 -8.47 -3.83
CA VAL A 90 13.07 -7.49 -2.98
C VAL A 90 13.97 -8.22 -1.99
N THR A 91 15.26 -7.86 -1.95
CA THR A 91 16.24 -8.51 -1.11
C THR A 91 16.44 -7.82 0.24
N GLU A 92 16.10 -6.55 0.31
CA GLU A 92 16.23 -5.76 1.54
C GLU A 92 14.88 -5.23 1.98
N PRO A 93 14.68 -4.98 3.28
CA PRO A 93 13.45 -4.40 3.77
C PRO A 93 13.16 -3.05 3.12
N LEU A 94 11.91 -2.84 2.76
CA LEU A 94 11.43 -1.56 2.25
C LEU A 94 10.95 -0.71 3.42
N ILE A 95 11.06 0.60 3.27
CA ILE A 95 10.57 1.53 4.32
C ILE A 95 9.05 1.62 4.21
N PRO A 96 8.30 1.27 5.27
CA PRO A 96 6.85 1.43 5.27
C PRO A 96 6.45 2.89 4.99
N GLY A 97 5.46 3.07 4.14
CA GLY A 97 5.03 4.39 3.69
C GLY A 97 5.78 4.89 2.46
N SER A 98 6.84 4.21 2.01
CA SER A 98 7.55 4.61 0.80
C SER A 98 6.76 4.25 -0.46
N ILE A 99 7.03 4.98 -1.52
CA ILE A 99 6.44 4.73 -2.84
C ILE A 99 7.45 3.90 -3.64
N VAL A 100 6.98 2.77 -4.14
CA VAL A 100 7.79 1.87 -4.97
C VAL A 100 7.07 1.65 -6.30
N GLU A 101 7.77 1.86 -7.40
CA GLU A 101 7.23 1.52 -8.72
C GLU A 101 7.47 0.03 -8.97
N ALA A 102 6.41 -0.66 -9.40
CA ALA A 102 6.47 -2.09 -9.58
C ALA A 102 5.69 -2.49 -10.83
N ARG A 103 6.18 -3.53 -11.51
CA ARG A 103 5.50 -4.07 -12.68
C ARG A 103 4.52 -5.15 -12.24
N ILE A 104 3.29 -5.05 -12.72
CA ILE A 104 2.28 -6.06 -12.45
C ILE A 104 2.61 -7.31 -13.26
N THR A 105 2.69 -8.46 -12.58
CA THR A 105 2.94 -9.75 -13.23
C THR A 105 1.72 -10.66 -13.20
N VAL A 106 0.95 -10.64 -12.09
CA VAL A 106 -0.26 -11.45 -11.93
C VAL A 106 -1.29 -10.65 -11.16
N SER A 107 -2.56 -10.77 -11.53
CA SER A 107 -3.65 -10.09 -10.83
C SER A 107 -4.78 -11.07 -10.56
N TYR A 108 -5.32 -11.02 -9.34
CA TYR A 108 -6.49 -11.78 -8.92
C TYR A 108 -7.58 -10.81 -8.48
N THR A 109 -8.44 -10.41 -9.42
CA THR A 109 -9.44 -9.37 -9.15
C THR A 109 -10.87 -9.86 -9.07
N HIS A 110 -11.16 -11.07 -9.54
CA HIS A 110 -12.53 -11.59 -9.66
C HIS A 110 -12.71 -12.94 -9.04
N LEU A 111 -11.80 -13.37 -8.24
CA LEU A 111 -11.82 -14.71 -7.70
C LEU A 111 -12.38 -14.69 -6.29
N THR A 112 -12.74 -15.88 -5.82
CA THR A 112 -13.13 -16.10 -4.44
C THR A 112 -11.96 -15.91 -3.47
N LEU A 113 -10.75 -15.78 -3.98
CA LEU A 113 -9.57 -15.47 -3.20
C LEU A 113 -9.52 -13.98 -2.88
N PRO A 114 -8.79 -13.59 -1.83
CA PRO A 114 -8.57 -12.17 -1.54
C PRO A 114 -8.01 -11.45 -2.76
N THR A 115 -8.47 -10.22 -2.97
CA THR A 115 -7.96 -9.39 -4.05
C THR A 115 -6.51 -9.04 -3.76
N SER A 116 -5.62 -9.50 -4.64
CA SER A 116 -4.20 -9.16 -4.52
C SER A 116 -3.57 -9.12 -5.89
N THR A 117 -2.55 -8.30 -6.00
CA THR A 117 -1.77 -8.17 -7.23
C THR A 117 -0.32 -8.50 -6.89
N LEU A 118 0.27 -9.38 -7.68
CA LEU A 118 1.67 -9.76 -7.55
C LEU A 118 2.50 -8.95 -8.53
N VAL A 119 3.60 -8.42 -8.04
CA VAL A 119 4.45 -7.54 -8.84
C VAL A 119 5.90 -7.97 -8.77
#